data_011627ba7198299feb48728d689fc336
#
_entry.id   011627ba7198299feb48728d689fc336
#
_cell.length_a   1.000
_cell.length_b   1.000
_cell.length_c   1.000
_cell.angle_alpha   90.00
_cell.angle_beta   90.00
_cell.angle_gamma   90.00
#
_symmetry.space_group_name_H-M   'P 1'
#
loop_
_entity.id
_entity.type
_entity.pdbx_description
1 polymer ?
#
loop_
_entity_poly.entity_id
_entity_poly.type
_entity_poly.pdbx_seq_one_letter_code
_entity_poly.pdbx_strand_id
1 'polypeptide(L)'
;QLVAYSARTASAVAARLAPAGIRVEPIDGLDYAQSCDELLGAISSQRLAHSGQDELTKQCLSAVKLPFGDGGWVMGRKVSNTTICGAIASALATHYATMSESGVDIQIV
;
A
#
# COMPACT_ATOMS: atom_id res chain seq x y z
N GLN A 1 -5.80 -13.94 8.45
CA GLN A 1 -5.62 -13.15 7.22
C GLN A 1 -6.04 -11.71 7.47
N LEU A 2 -5.22 -10.77 7.06
CA LEU A 2 -5.44 -9.35 7.27
C LEU A 2 -5.52 -8.63 5.92
N VAL A 3 -6.54 -7.78 5.77
CA VAL A 3 -6.65 -6.89 4.61
C VAL A 3 -6.53 -5.45 5.08
N ALA A 4 -5.51 -4.76 4.61
CA ALA A 4 -5.31 -3.33 4.85
C ALA A 4 -5.98 -2.54 3.72
N TYR A 5 -6.67 -1.47 4.07
CA TYR A 5 -7.41 -0.70 3.07
C TYR A 5 -7.36 0.79 3.35
N SER A 6 -7.55 1.58 2.30
CA SER A 6 -7.71 3.02 2.43
C SER A 6 -9.16 3.35 2.76
N ALA A 7 -9.38 3.98 3.91
CA ALA A 7 -10.73 4.33 4.35
C ALA A 7 -11.45 5.25 3.36
N ARG A 8 -10.70 6.06 2.61
CA ARG A 8 -11.29 6.99 1.65
C ARG A 8 -11.92 6.32 0.44
N THR A 9 -11.40 5.15 0.04
CA THR A 9 -11.79 4.54 -1.24
C THR A 9 -12.37 3.15 -1.12
N ALA A 10 -12.15 2.46 -0.02
CA ALA A 10 -12.50 1.04 0.09
C ALA A 10 -13.32 0.69 1.34
N SER A 11 -13.89 1.68 2.04
CA SER A 11 -14.68 1.41 3.24
C SER A 11 -15.89 0.51 2.98
N ALA A 12 -16.55 0.69 1.83
CA ALA A 12 -17.72 -0.12 1.49
C ALA A 12 -17.34 -1.60 1.29
N VAL A 13 -16.20 -1.85 0.67
CA VAL A 13 -15.70 -3.21 0.48
C VAL A 13 -15.30 -3.82 1.82
N ALA A 14 -14.60 -3.05 2.67
CA ALA A 14 -14.18 -3.50 3.98
C ALA A 14 -15.39 -3.88 4.85
N ALA A 15 -16.47 -3.11 4.78
CA ALA A 15 -17.71 -3.39 5.53
C ALA A 15 -18.34 -4.73 5.13
N ARG A 16 -18.09 -5.20 3.91
CA ARG A 16 -18.56 -6.51 3.45
C ARG A 16 -17.64 -7.65 3.87
N LEU A 17 -16.35 -7.37 4.00
CA LEU A 17 -15.36 -8.38 4.33
C LEU A 17 -15.38 -8.75 5.82
N ALA A 18 -15.60 -7.78 6.69
CA ALA A 18 -15.57 -8.01 8.12
C ALA A 18 -16.58 -9.06 8.60
N PRO A 19 -17.87 -9.03 8.17
CA PRO A 19 -18.82 -10.08 8.55
C PRO A 19 -18.46 -11.45 8.01
N ALA A 20 -17.65 -11.53 6.95
CA ALA A 20 -17.20 -12.81 6.39
C ALA A 20 -16.04 -13.42 7.17
N GLY A 21 -15.63 -12.80 8.29
CA GLY A 21 -14.55 -13.30 9.11
C GLY A 21 -13.16 -12.85 8.68
N ILE A 22 -13.09 -11.91 7.75
CA ILE A 22 -11.80 -11.37 7.29
C ILE A 22 -11.46 -10.15 8.13
N ARG A 23 -10.28 -10.16 8.73
CA ARG A 23 -9.80 -9.02 9.49
C ARG A 23 -9.44 -7.88 8.54
N VAL A 24 -10.02 -6.70 8.77
CA VAL A 24 -9.78 -5.51 7.95
C VAL A 24 -9.24 -4.39 8.83
N GLU A 25 -8.25 -3.66 8.34
CA GLU A 25 -7.63 -2.55 9.07
C GLU A 25 -7.54 -1.33 8.15
N PRO A 26 -8.09 -0.18 8.56
CA PRO A 26 -7.98 1.04 7.76
C PRO A 26 -6.59 1.65 7.89
N ILE A 27 -6.11 2.22 6.81
CA ILE A 27 -4.87 2.99 6.80
C ILE A 27 -5.15 4.31 6.08
N ASP A 28 -4.83 5.42 6.72
CA ASP A 28 -4.98 6.74 6.11
C ASP A 28 -4.02 7.73 6.77
N GLY A 29 -3.97 8.96 6.26
CA GLY A 29 -3.18 10.04 6.82
C GLY A 29 -1.69 9.70 6.93
N LEU A 30 -1.15 9.84 8.13
CA LEU A 30 0.26 9.61 8.41
C LEU A 30 0.66 8.16 8.14
N ASP A 31 -0.20 7.20 8.47
CA ASP A 31 0.08 5.79 8.24
C ASP A 31 0.23 5.50 6.74
N TYR A 32 -0.56 6.16 5.91
CA TYR A 32 -0.41 6.03 4.46
C TYR A 32 0.92 6.61 3.98
N ALA A 33 1.32 7.78 4.50
CA ALA A 33 2.60 8.38 4.15
C ALA A 33 3.76 7.47 4.56
N GLN A 34 3.70 6.89 5.76
CA GLN A 34 4.71 5.94 6.21
C GLN A 34 4.73 4.69 5.32
N SER A 35 3.55 4.22 4.91
CA SER A 35 3.45 3.06 4.02
C SER A 35 4.15 3.31 2.69
N CYS A 36 3.95 4.49 2.10
CA CYS A 36 4.60 4.84 0.84
C CYS A 36 6.13 4.88 0.98
N ASP A 37 6.63 5.46 2.06
CA ASP A 37 8.06 5.54 2.31
C ASP A 37 8.67 4.15 2.57
N GLU A 38 7.97 3.30 3.31
CA GLU A 38 8.41 1.94 3.56
C GLU A 38 8.45 1.10 2.29
N LEU A 39 7.47 1.28 1.38
CA LEU A 39 7.48 0.60 0.09
C LEU A 39 8.71 1.01 -0.71
N LEU A 40 8.97 2.31 -0.81
CA LEU A 40 10.13 2.80 -1.54
C LEU A 40 11.42 2.26 -0.94
N GLY A 41 11.54 2.26 0.37
CA GLY A 41 12.70 1.71 1.07
C GLY A 41 12.88 0.22 0.82
N ALA A 42 11.79 -0.54 0.84
CA ALA A 42 11.84 -1.99 0.57
C ALA A 42 12.27 -2.28 -0.86
N ILE A 43 11.79 -1.50 -1.82
CA ILE A 43 12.21 -1.64 -3.23
C ILE A 43 13.69 -1.30 -3.37
N SER A 44 14.11 -0.17 -2.81
CA SER A 44 15.50 0.31 -2.93
C SER A 44 16.51 -0.65 -2.28
N SER A 45 16.14 -1.31 -1.20
CA SER A 45 17.00 -2.26 -0.51
C SER A 45 16.78 -3.71 -0.93
N GLN A 46 15.97 -3.94 -1.95
CA GLN A 46 15.69 -5.29 -2.50
C GLN A 46 15.13 -6.27 -1.47
N ARG A 47 14.31 -5.75 -0.54
CA ARG A 47 13.65 -6.59 0.48
C ARG A 47 12.26 -7.05 0.07
N LEU A 48 11.78 -6.60 -1.09
CA LEU A 48 10.44 -6.90 -1.58
C LEU A 48 10.54 -7.78 -2.82
N ALA A 49 9.72 -8.83 -2.87
CA ALA A 49 9.61 -9.70 -4.05
C ALA A 49 8.14 -9.77 -4.48
N HIS A 50 7.93 -9.84 -5.79
CA HIS A 50 6.60 -10.04 -6.37
C HIS A 50 6.73 -10.94 -7.62
N SER A 51 5.60 -11.34 -8.17
CA SER A 51 5.57 -12.31 -9.28
C SER A 51 5.98 -11.71 -10.64
N GLY A 52 6.35 -10.44 -10.69
CA GLY A 52 6.77 -9.79 -11.93
C GLY A 52 5.62 -9.33 -12.80
N GLN A 53 4.49 -9.00 -12.22
CA GLN A 53 3.33 -8.50 -12.95
C GLN A 53 3.65 -7.15 -13.61
N ASP A 54 3.52 -7.10 -14.94
CA ASP A 54 3.80 -5.87 -15.69
C ASP A 54 2.93 -4.70 -15.23
N GLU A 55 1.68 -4.98 -14.92
CA GLU A 55 0.75 -3.94 -14.47
C GLU A 55 1.21 -3.28 -13.17
N LEU A 56 1.70 -4.06 -12.22
CA LEU A 56 2.22 -3.53 -10.97
C LEU A 56 3.47 -2.68 -11.20
N THR A 57 4.37 -3.15 -12.07
CA THR A 57 5.57 -2.41 -12.44
C THR A 57 5.21 -1.05 -13.04
N LYS A 58 4.24 -1.03 -13.98
CA LYS A 58 3.79 0.21 -14.60
C LYS A 58 3.21 1.18 -13.57
N GLN A 59 2.41 0.68 -12.65
CA GLN A 59 1.81 1.52 -11.61
C GLN A 59 2.87 2.14 -10.71
N CYS A 60 3.84 1.37 -10.27
CA CYS A 60 4.92 1.89 -9.43
C CYS A 60 5.76 2.94 -10.14
N LEU A 61 6.06 2.72 -11.43
CA LEU A 61 6.84 3.68 -12.22
C LEU A 61 6.04 4.94 -12.54
N SER A 62 4.71 4.86 -12.59
CA SER A 62 3.84 5.98 -12.91
C SER A 62 3.42 6.80 -11.69
N ALA A 63 3.62 6.27 -10.50
CA ALA A 63 3.18 6.94 -9.28
C ALA A 63 3.95 8.24 -9.06
N VAL A 64 3.24 9.28 -8.66
CA VAL A 64 3.80 10.62 -8.45
C VAL A 64 3.79 10.93 -6.96
N LYS A 65 4.91 11.45 -6.45
CA LYS A 65 5.02 11.89 -5.06
C LYS A 65 4.30 13.22 -4.87
N LEU A 66 3.47 13.30 -3.84
CA LEU A 66 2.88 14.55 -3.38
C LEU A 66 3.37 14.85 -1.97
N PRO A 67 3.69 16.11 -1.65
CA PRO A 67 4.06 16.47 -0.28
C PRO A 67 2.94 16.16 0.70
N PHE A 68 3.31 15.70 1.88
CA PHE A 68 2.37 15.43 2.96
C PHE A 68 3.00 15.82 4.29
N GLY A 69 2.41 16.80 4.98
CA GLY A 69 2.95 17.29 6.23
C GLY A 69 4.35 17.89 6.06
N ASP A 70 5.13 17.87 7.11
CA ASP A 70 6.50 18.40 7.13
C ASP A 70 7.49 17.31 6.72
N GLY A 71 7.95 17.39 5.48
CA GLY A 71 8.97 16.48 4.97
C GLY A 71 8.50 15.10 4.53
N GLY A 72 7.20 14.78 4.68
CA GLY A 72 6.63 13.53 4.21
C GLY A 72 6.13 13.59 2.78
N TRP A 73 5.68 12.45 2.28
CA TRP A 73 5.10 12.35 0.94
C TRP A 73 4.16 11.16 0.85
N VAL A 74 3.26 11.23 -0.12
CA VAL A 74 2.33 10.12 -0.45
C VAL A 74 2.28 9.92 -1.95
N MET A 75 1.88 8.73 -2.38
CA MET A 75 1.57 8.51 -3.79
C MET A 75 0.24 9.17 -4.12
N GLY A 76 0.24 10.03 -5.13
CA GLY A 76 -0.96 10.79 -5.52
C GLY A 76 -1.78 10.05 -6.56
N ARG A 77 -3.05 9.77 -6.27
CA ARG A 77 -3.94 9.05 -7.19
C ARG A 77 -4.31 9.88 -8.39
N LYS A 78 -4.65 11.15 -8.17
CA LYS A 78 -5.16 12.02 -9.24
C LYS A 78 -4.10 12.56 -10.16
N VAL A 79 -2.87 12.64 -9.70
CA VAL A 79 -1.76 13.23 -10.47
C VAL A 79 -0.92 12.17 -11.18
N SER A 80 -1.13 10.91 -10.89
CA SER A 80 -0.43 9.81 -11.57
C SER A 80 -1.08 9.55 -12.93
N ASN A 81 -0.27 9.23 -13.94
CA ASN A 81 -0.73 9.06 -15.31
C ASN A 81 -1.63 7.85 -15.52
N THR A 82 -1.57 6.87 -14.63
CA THR A 82 -2.39 5.67 -14.69
C THR A 82 -2.95 5.37 -13.30
N THR A 83 -3.87 4.41 -13.24
CA THR A 83 -4.35 3.89 -11.96
C THR A 83 -3.16 3.30 -11.18
N ILE A 84 -3.05 3.63 -9.90
CA ILE A 84 -1.96 3.15 -9.05
C ILE A 84 -2.46 2.30 -7.87
N CYS A 85 -3.64 1.71 -7.99
CA CYS A 85 -4.24 0.93 -6.89
C CYS A 85 -3.36 -0.23 -6.44
N GLY A 86 -2.69 -0.92 -7.36
CA GLY A 86 -1.77 -1.99 -7.02
C GLY A 86 -0.55 -1.50 -6.26
N ALA A 87 0.01 -0.34 -6.66
CA ALA A 87 1.12 0.26 -5.94
C ALA A 87 0.71 0.66 -4.52
N ILE A 88 -0.48 1.23 -4.36
CA ILE A 88 -0.99 1.60 -3.04
C ILE A 88 -1.22 0.36 -2.18
N ALA A 89 -1.82 -0.69 -2.75
CA ALA A 89 -2.03 -1.95 -2.03
C ALA A 89 -0.69 -2.54 -1.57
N SER A 90 0.34 -2.47 -2.40
CA SER A 90 1.68 -2.93 -2.05
C SER A 90 2.26 -2.14 -0.89
N ALA A 91 2.06 -0.81 -0.88
CA ALA A 91 2.53 0.03 0.22
C ALA A 91 1.85 -0.35 1.54
N LEU A 92 0.53 -0.55 1.52
CA LEU A 92 -0.22 -0.94 2.72
C LEU A 92 0.21 -2.30 3.24
N ALA A 93 0.42 -3.28 2.35
CA ALA A 93 0.90 -4.60 2.72
C ALA A 93 2.29 -4.54 3.34
N THR A 94 3.19 -3.75 2.76
CA THR A 94 4.54 -3.57 3.27
C THR A 94 4.53 -2.95 4.66
N HIS A 95 3.67 -1.97 4.88
CA HIS A 95 3.54 -1.31 6.18
C HIS A 95 3.18 -2.32 7.27
N TYR A 96 2.16 -3.14 7.02
CA TYR A 96 1.75 -4.15 8.01
C TYR A 96 2.80 -5.23 8.24
N ALA A 97 3.47 -5.67 7.19
CA ALA A 97 4.55 -6.63 7.33
C ALA A 97 5.71 -6.08 8.16
N THR A 98 6.03 -4.79 7.97
CA THR A 98 7.08 -4.12 8.73
C THR A 98 6.69 -3.99 10.20
N MET A 99 5.43 -3.68 10.49
CA MET A 99 4.93 -3.54 11.86
C MET A 99 4.86 -4.87 12.60
N SER A 100 4.57 -5.94 11.91
CA SER A 100 4.25 -7.22 12.57
C SER A 100 5.47 -8.00 12.98
N GLU A 101 6.65 -7.63 12.99
CA GLU A 101 7.88 -8.30 13.46
C GLU A 101 7.86 -9.84 13.43
N SER A 102 6.80 -10.44 12.92
CA SER A 102 6.56 -11.90 13.02
C SER A 102 6.99 -12.66 11.77
N GLY A 103 7.68 -12.02 10.85
CA GLY A 103 8.14 -12.67 9.63
C GLY A 103 7.02 -13.10 8.70
N VAL A 104 5.94 -12.33 8.65
CA VAL A 104 4.83 -12.61 7.73
C VAL A 104 5.29 -12.33 6.30
N ASP A 105 5.10 -13.32 5.43
CA ASP A 105 5.40 -13.15 4.02
C ASP A 105 4.44 -12.16 3.38
N ILE A 106 5.00 -11.18 2.66
CA ILE A 106 4.21 -10.21 1.93
C ILE A 106 3.86 -10.82 0.58
N GLN A 107 2.57 -11.02 0.32
CA GLN A 107 2.09 -11.43 -0.99
C GLN A 107 1.41 -10.27 -1.67
N ILE A 108 1.98 -9.84 -2.77
CA ILE A 108 1.43 -8.81 -3.62
C ILE A 108 0.85 -9.48 -4.86
N VAL A 109 -0.45 -9.45 -4.94
CA VAL A 109 -1.18 -10.07 -6.05
C VAL A 109 -1.71 -9.04 -7.03
#